data_2775b01a2994835940d6bb3541b4d47d
#
_entry.id   2775b01a2994835940d6bb3541b4d47d
#
_cell.length_a   1.000
_cell.length_b   1.000
_cell.length_c   1.000
_cell.angle_alpha   90.00
_cell.angle_beta   90.00
_cell.angle_gamma   90.00
#
_symmetry.space_group_name_H-M   'P 1'
#
loop_
_entity.id
_entity.type
_entity.pdbx_description
1 polymer ?
#
loop_
_entity_poly.entity_id
_entity_poly.type
_entity_poly.pdbx_seq_one_letter_code
_entity_poly.pdbx_strand_id
1 'polypeptide(L)'
;MTKQEVFLKQSLLEQQAHELLNQRGVEIKDIAEIVFDLQKAYIPDLTMDTCTEHIHGVLRKREVQNAVITGIEIDIAAEKGHFSPLLSDMLMRDEGLYGIDEILILSIVNVYGSIGLTNFGYVDKLKPGIIGTLNNQKDEHCNTFIDDIVGAIAAAAASRIAHAQPKTDYVSIPPKTPHNKK
;
A
#
# COMPACT_ATOMS: atom_id res chain seq x y z
N MET A 1 -23.79 -17.44 9.02
CA MET A 1 -23.77 -16.39 7.99
C MET A 1 -24.05 -17.02 6.63
N THR A 2 -25.05 -16.52 5.93
CA THR A 2 -25.37 -16.92 4.55
C THR A 2 -24.33 -16.34 3.56
N LYS A 3 -24.24 -16.90 2.36
CA LYS A 3 -23.36 -16.33 1.30
C LYS A 3 -23.71 -14.87 1.00
N GLN A 4 -24.98 -14.51 1.10
CA GLN A 4 -25.48 -13.15 0.86
C GLN A 4 -25.04 -12.16 1.96
N GLU A 5 -25.06 -12.59 3.23
CA GLU A 5 -24.56 -11.77 4.35
C GLU A 5 -23.05 -11.54 4.27
N VAL A 6 -22.28 -12.56 3.82
CA VAL A 6 -20.84 -12.44 3.60
C VAL A 6 -20.53 -11.43 2.50
N PHE A 7 -21.26 -11.52 1.37
CA PHE A 7 -21.11 -10.60 0.24
C PHE A 7 -21.43 -9.15 0.61
N LEU A 8 -22.56 -8.92 1.30
CA LEU A 8 -22.94 -7.59 1.80
C LEU A 8 -21.88 -7.01 2.75
N LYS A 9 -21.38 -7.82 3.67
CA LYS A 9 -20.33 -7.38 4.61
C LYS A 9 -19.05 -6.99 3.90
N GLN A 10 -18.65 -7.72 2.85
CA GLN A 10 -17.46 -7.43 2.07
C GLN A 10 -17.61 -6.13 1.26
N SER A 11 -18.78 -5.90 0.68
CA SER A 11 -19.10 -4.65 -0.02
C SER A 11 -19.08 -3.44 0.93
N LEU A 12 -19.57 -3.58 2.15
CA LEU A 12 -19.52 -2.52 3.16
C LEU A 12 -18.10 -2.19 3.61
N LEU A 13 -17.24 -3.19 3.79
CA LEU A 13 -15.84 -2.96 4.17
C LEU A 13 -15.05 -2.25 3.05
N GLU A 14 -15.27 -2.65 1.79
CA GLU A 14 -14.65 -1.99 0.64
C GLU A 14 -15.09 -0.53 0.55
N GLN A 15 -16.39 -0.26 0.67
CA GLN A 15 -16.93 1.09 0.69
C GLN A 15 -16.34 1.92 1.83
N GLN A 16 -16.31 1.39 3.06
CA GLN A 16 -15.75 2.07 4.22
C GLN A 16 -14.27 2.42 4.03
N ALA A 17 -13.47 1.49 3.48
CA ALA A 17 -12.06 1.75 3.22
C ALA A 17 -11.87 2.90 2.20
N HIS A 18 -12.67 2.93 1.13
CA HIS A 18 -12.66 4.04 0.17
C HIS A 18 -13.10 5.37 0.79
N GLU A 19 -14.16 5.36 1.59
CA GLU A 19 -14.66 6.57 2.26
C GLU A 19 -13.62 7.16 3.21
N LEU A 20 -12.93 6.33 3.99
CA LEU A 20 -11.88 6.76 4.90
C LEU A 20 -10.67 7.35 4.17
N LEU A 21 -10.21 6.73 3.08
CA LEU A 21 -9.15 7.29 2.23
C LEU A 21 -9.55 8.68 1.71
N ASN A 22 -10.76 8.79 1.16
CA ASN A 22 -11.27 10.06 0.62
C ASN A 22 -11.43 11.14 1.72
N GLN A 23 -11.90 10.78 2.92
CA GLN A 23 -11.98 11.71 4.06
C GLN A 23 -10.61 12.26 4.47
N ARG A 24 -9.55 11.50 4.25
CA ARG A 24 -8.16 11.91 4.50
C ARG A 24 -7.52 12.60 3.30
N GLY A 25 -8.28 12.92 2.25
CA GLY A 25 -7.81 13.62 1.06
C GLY A 25 -7.00 12.75 0.09
N VAL A 26 -7.11 11.43 0.19
CA VAL A 26 -6.44 10.48 -0.71
C VAL A 26 -7.42 9.97 -1.75
N GLU A 27 -7.20 10.30 -3.00
CA GLU A 27 -7.94 9.76 -4.13
C GLU A 27 -7.21 8.56 -4.78
N ILE A 28 -7.95 7.68 -5.42
CA ILE A 28 -7.34 6.52 -6.11
C ILE A 28 -6.34 6.95 -7.18
N LYS A 29 -6.57 8.08 -7.84
CA LYS A 29 -5.64 8.62 -8.84
C LYS A 29 -4.28 8.97 -8.24
N ASP A 30 -4.23 9.48 -7.01
CA ASP A 30 -2.99 9.86 -6.34
C ASP A 30 -2.13 8.62 -6.08
N ILE A 31 -2.76 7.53 -5.68
CA ILE A 31 -2.09 6.22 -5.53
C ILE A 31 -1.66 5.68 -6.90
N ALA A 32 -2.50 5.85 -7.94
CA ALA A 32 -2.19 5.36 -9.28
C ALA A 32 -0.97 6.04 -9.90
N GLU A 33 -0.74 7.32 -9.64
CA GLU A 33 0.46 8.05 -10.04
C GLU A 33 1.72 7.41 -9.44
N ILE A 34 1.69 7.05 -8.17
CA ILE A 34 2.81 6.37 -7.50
C ILE A 34 3.06 4.98 -8.12
N VAL A 35 1.99 4.22 -8.35
CA VAL A 35 2.07 2.89 -8.99
C VAL A 35 2.65 2.99 -10.39
N PHE A 36 2.21 4.00 -11.16
CA PHE A 36 2.70 4.26 -12.50
C PHE A 36 4.21 4.54 -12.49
N ASP A 37 4.65 5.42 -11.59
CA ASP A 37 6.07 5.77 -11.45
C ASP A 37 6.95 4.56 -11.06
N LEU A 38 6.43 3.67 -10.21
CA LEU A 38 7.12 2.44 -9.82
C LEU A 38 7.29 1.44 -10.98
N GLN A 39 6.39 1.45 -11.97
CA GLN A 39 6.32 0.37 -12.98
C GLN A 39 6.60 0.84 -14.41
N LYS A 40 6.52 2.15 -14.72
CA LYS A 40 6.68 2.67 -16.09
C LYS A 40 8.02 2.33 -16.76
N ALA A 41 9.09 2.15 -15.97
CA ALA A 41 10.39 1.76 -16.50
C ALA A 41 10.48 0.29 -16.93
N TYR A 42 9.56 -0.55 -16.45
CA TYR A 42 9.56 -2.00 -16.69
C TYR A 42 8.45 -2.43 -17.65
N ILE A 43 7.42 -1.62 -17.81
CA ILE A 43 6.22 -1.95 -18.60
C ILE A 43 5.93 -0.80 -19.57
N PRO A 44 6.37 -0.92 -20.85
CA PRO A 44 6.26 0.17 -21.84
C PRO A 44 4.83 0.65 -22.10
N ASP A 45 3.84 -0.28 -22.09
CA ASP A 45 2.43 0.01 -22.39
C ASP A 45 1.58 0.20 -21.14
N LEU A 46 2.21 0.53 -19.99
CA LEU A 46 1.50 0.78 -18.75
C LEU A 46 0.61 2.03 -18.86
N THR A 47 -0.63 1.90 -18.44
CA THR A 47 -1.59 3.01 -18.39
C THR A 47 -2.05 3.32 -16.97
N MET A 48 -2.56 4.52 -16.76
CA MET A 48 -3.17 4.90 -15.47
C MET A 48 -4.40 4.03 -15.16
N ASP A 49 -5.17 3.64 -16.17
CA ASP A 49 -6.33 2.74 -16.01
C ASP A 49 -5.89 1.38 -15.49
N THR A 50 -4.79 0.83 -16.03
CA THR A 50 -4.19 -0.41 -15.52
C THR A 50 -3.77 -0.27 -14.06
N CYS A 51 -3.12 0.84 -13.69
CA CYS A 51 -2.73 1.09 -12.30
C CYS A 51 -3.96 1.14 -11.39
N THR A 52 -4.99 1.88 -11.79
CA THR A 52 -6.26 2.01 -11.07
C THR A 52 -6.96 0.67 -10.87
N GLU A 53 -7.05 -0.16 -11.93
CA GLU A 53 -7.64 -1.51 -11.84
C GLU A 53 -6.91 -2.39 -10.81
N HIS A 54 -5.57 -2.32 -10.79
CA HIS A 54 -4.77 -3.10 -9.86
C HIS A 54 -4.90 -2.59 -8.41
N ILE A 55 -5.04 -1.28 -8.18
CA ILE A 55 -5.34 -0.71 -6.88
C ILE A 55 -6.70 -1.21 -6.37
N HIS A 56 -7.75 -1.16 -7.18
CA HIS A 56 -9.04 -1.74 -6.81
C HIS A 56 -8.93 -3.24 -6.52
N GLY A 57 -8.07 -3.96 -7.25
CA GLY A 57 -7.79 -5.36 -6.98
C GLY A 57 -7.13 -5.61 -5.63
N VAL A 58 -6.33 -4.66 -5.12
CA VAL A 58 -5.76 -4.67 -3.78
C VAL A 58 -6.83 -4.37 -2.74
N LEU A 59 -7.59 -3.30 -2.91
CA LEU A 59 -8.63 -2.84 -1.97
C LEU A 59 -9.81 -3.81 -1.85
N ARG A 60 -10.03 -4.70 -2.81
CA ARG A 60 -11.02 -5.79 -2.69
C ARG A 60 -10.61 -6.91 -1.72
N LYS A 61 -9.35 -6.95 -1.28
CA LYS A 61 -8.90 -7.96 -0.32
C LYS A 61 -9.30 -7.59 1.09
N ARG A 62 -9.88 -8.55 1.81
CA ARG A 62 -10.43 -8.33 3.16
C ARG A 62 -9.37 -7.91 4.17
N GLU A 63 -8.18 -8.51 4.11
CA GLU A 63 -7.05 -8.18 4.96
C GLU A 63 -6.58 -6.74 4.73
N VAL A 64 -6.62 -6.26 3.48
CA VAL A 64 -6.30 -4.87 3.14
C VAL A 64 -7.36 -3.91 3.67
N GLN A 65 -8.64 -4.22 3.48
CA GLN A 65 -9.76 -3.42 4.01
C GLN A 65 -9.66 -3.28 5.53
N ASN A 66 -9.37 -4.38 6.24
CA ASN A 66 -9.21 -4.36 7.68
C ASN A 66 -8.03 -3.49 8.11
N ALA A 67 -6.89 -3.54 7.42
CA ALA A 67 -5.72 -2.72 7.72
C ALA A 67 -6.01 -1.24 7.48
N VAL A 68 -6.59 -0.87 6.33
CA VAL A 68 -6.97 0.50 5.98
C VAL A 68 -7.93 1.10 7.01
N ILE A 69 -9.01 0.39 7.33
CA ILE A 69 -10.00 0.85 8.30
C ILE A 69 -9.36 1.01 9.68
N THR A 70 -8.60 0.01 10.12
CA THR A 70 -7.99 0.02 11.46
C THR A 70 -6.99 1.17 11.62
N GLY A 71 -6.07 1.36 10.67
CA GLY A 71 -5.05 2.40 10.80
C GLY A 71 -5.64 3.81 10.71
N ILE A 72 -6.53 4.07 9.75
CA ILE A 72 -7.12 5.40 9.61
C ILE A 72 -8.04 5.73 10.81
N GLU A 73 -8.78 4.76 11.36
CA GLU A 73 -9.58 4.97 12.56
C GLU A 73 -8.72 5.24 13.79
N ILE A 74 -7.51 4.67 13.89
CA ILE A 74 -6.54 4.98 14.96
C ILE A 74 -6.08 6.44 14.81
N ASP A 75 -5.70 6.88 13.63
CA ASP A 75 -5.31 8.28 13.37
C ASP A 75 -6.43 9.24 13.79
N ILE A 76 -7.67 8.98 13.35
CA ILE A 76 -8.85 9.77 13.71
C ILE A 76 -9.11 9.76 15.23
N ALA A 77 -8.94 8.63 15.88
CA ALA A 77 -9.14 8.51 17.33
C ALA A 77 -8.05 9.28 18.12
N ALA A 78 -6.82 9.32 17.62
CA ALA A 78 -5.74 10.12 18.19
C ALA A 78 -6.04 11.62 18.11
N GLU A 79 -6.49 12.11 16.95
CA GLU A 79 -6.92 13.50 16.74
C GLU A 79 -8.05 13.91 17.70
N LYS A 80 -8.98 13.00 17.98
CA LYS A 80 -10.11 13.23 18.89
C LYS A 80 -9.75 13.07 20.37
N GLY A 81 -8.49 12.73 20.69
CA GLY A 81 -8.05 12.52 22.07
C GLY A 81 -8.69 11.32 22.75
N HIS A 82 -9.05 10.27 22.00
CA HIS A 82 -9.73 9.09 22.55
C HIS A 82 -8.76 8.10 23.23
N PHE A 83 -7.45 8.34 23.15
CA PHE A 83 -6.44 7.52 23.80
C PHE A 83 -5.91 8.17 25.09
N SER A 84 -5.05 7.43 25.82
CA SER A 84 -4.30 8.02 26.92
C SER A 84 -3.41 9.16 26.41
N PRO A 85 -3.10 10.17 27.25
CA PRO A 85 -2.26 11.30 26.83
C PRO A 85 -0.93 10.88 26.21
N LEU A 86 -0.29 9.84 26.76
CA LEU A 86 0.99 9.35 26.26
C LEU A 86 0.86 8.76 24.85
N LEU A 87 -0.15 7.92 24.61
CA LEU A 87 -0.36 7.29 23.31
C LEU A 87 -0.79 8.32 22.26
N SER A 88 -1.70 9.23 22.62
CA SER A 88 -2.10 10.32 21.72
C SER A 88 -0.91 11.18 21.32
N ASP A 89 -0.02 11.52 22.24
CA ASP A 89 1.17 12.32 21.94
C ASP A 89 2.15 11.59 21.01
N MET A 90 2.38 10.28 21.21
CA MET A 90 3.21 9.48 20.30
C MET A 90 2.63 9.43 18.89
N LEU A 91 1.33 9.21 18.75
CA LEU A 91 0.64 9.15 17.45
C LEU A 91 0.63 10.52 16.76
N MET A 92 0.24 11.58 17.48
CA MET A 92 0.16 12.94 16.89
C MET A 92 1.51 13.48 16.42
N ARG A 93 2.62 13.03 17.03
CA ARG A 93 3.97 13.42 16.60
C ARG A 93 4.58 12.50 15.59
N ASP A 94 3.89 11.42 15.23
CA ASP A 94 4.44 10.37 14.35
C ASP A 94 5.83 9.94 14.87
N GLU A 95 5.84 9.35 16.06
CA GLU A 95 7.07 8.95 16.76
C GLU A 95 7.84 7.92 15.94
N GLY A 96 9.04 8.28 15.48
CA GLY A 96 9.81 7.50 14.50
C GLY A 96 10.22 6.08 14.93
N LEU A 97 9.98 5.69 16.18
CA LEU A 97 10.16 4.32 16.67
C LEU A 97 8.87 3.74 17.25
N TYR A 98 7.71 4.28 16.86
CA TYR A 98 6.41 3.73 17.24
C TYR A 98 6.26 2.29 16.72
N GLY A 99 6.52 2.08 15.44
CA GLY A 99 6.71 0.77 14.81
C GLY A 99 5.46 -0.12 14.66
N ILE A 100 4.31 0.29 15.21
CA ILE A 100 3.05 -0.45 15.04
C ILE A 100 2.41 -0.12 13.68
N ASP A 101 2.59 1.09 13.19
CA ASP A 101 2.28 1.56 11.86
C ASP A 101 2.92 0.67 10.79
N GLU A 102 4.24 0.48 10.87
CA GLU A 102 4.98 -0.40 9.97
C GLU A 102 4.52 -1.88 10.07
N ILE A 103 4.21 -2.36 11.28
CA ILE A 103 3.68 -3.72 11.46
C ILE A 103 2.29 -3.86 10.85
N LEU A 104 1.43 -2.84 10.97
CA LEU A 104 0.10 -2.87 10.37
C LEU A 104 0.19 -3.01 8.85
N ILE A 105 1.08 -2.26 8.18
CA ILE A 105 1.22 -2.32 6.73
C ILE A 105 1.80 -3.64 6.22
N LEU A 106 2.53 -4.38 7.04
CA LEU A 106 2.96 -5.72 6.66
C LEU A 106 1.78 -6.65 6.38
N SER A 107 0.62 -6.42 7.00
CA SER A 107 -0.61 -7.15 6.69
C SER A 107 -1.11 -6.92 5.25
N ILE A 108 -0.72 -5.81 4.62
CA ILE A 108 -1.02 -5.48 3.22
C ILE A 108 0.06 -6.06 2.29
N VAL A 109 1.31 -5.65 2.49
CA VAL A 109 2.40 -5.95 1.54
C VAL A 109 2.81 -7.41 1.55
N ASN A 110 2.69 -8.11 2.68
CA ASN A 110 3.04 -9.53 2.81
C ASN A 110 2.20 -10.44 1.89
N VAL A 111 0.99 -10.02 1.54
CA VAL A 111 0.14 -10.74 0.57
C VAL A 111 0.75 -10.77 -0.83
N TYR A 112 1.66 -9.84 -1.14
CA TYR A 112 2.26 -9.62 -2.46
C TYR A 112 3.75 -9.98 -2.52
N GLY A 113 4.28 -10.60 -1.48
CA GLY A 113 5.64 -11.14 -1.44
C GLY A 113 6.75 -10.09 -1.41
N SER A 114 7.97 -10.51 -1.80
CA SER A 114 9.17 -9.67 -1.68
C SER A 114 9.14 -8.40 -2.53
N ILE A 115 8.48 -8.42 -3.70
CA ILE A 115 8.34 -7.22 -4.54
C ILE A 115 7.50 -6.16 -3.81
N GLY A 116 6.43 -6.57 -3.12
CA GLY A 116 5.62 -5.68 -2.30
C GLY A 116 6.44 -5.02 -1.20
N LEU A 117 7.21 -5.81 -0.44
CA LEU A 117 8.07 -5.31 0.64
C LEU A 117 9.15 -4.35 0.13
N THR A 118 9.82 -4.68 -0.98
CA THR A 118 10.88 -3.83 -1.56
C THR A 118 10.32 -2.51 -2.08
N ASN A 119 9.19 -2.57 -2.79
CA ASN A 119 8.52 -1.36 -3.27
C ASN A 119 8.05 -0.48 -2.12
N PHE A 120 7.51 -1.07 -1.06
CA PHE A 120 7.10 -0.31 0.12
C PHE A 120 8.27 0.44 0.75
N GLY A 121 9.37 -0.24 1.06
CA GLY A 121 10.56 0.40 1.64
C GLY A 121 11.15 1.51 0.75
N TYR A 122 11.02 1.40 -0.57
CA TYR A 122 11.42 2.46 -1.51
C TYR A 122 10.47 3.67 -1.44
N VAL A 123 9.16 3.42 -1.48
CA VAL A 123 8.12 4.46 -1.43
C VAL A 123 8.13 5.18 -0.09
N ASP A 124 8.25 4.43 1.00
CA ASP A 124 8.34 4.97 2.35
C ASP A 124 9.54 5.91 2.51
N LYS A 125 10.69 5.51 2.02
CA LYS A 125 11.89 6.35 2.08
C LYS A 125 11.78 7.63 1.25
N LEU A 126 11.13 7.60 0.08
CA LEU A 126 11.05 8.75 -0.82
C LEU A 126 9.84 9.63 -0.57
N LYS A 127 8.80 9.09 0.06
CA LYS A 127 7.52 9.75 0.33
C LYS A 127 6.97 10.50 -0.90
N PRO A 128 6.79 9.82 -2.07
CA PRO A 128 6.38 10.48 -3.32
C PRO A 128 4.92 10.93 -3.28
N GLY A 129 4.61 12.01 -4.01
CA GLY A 129 3.24 12.47 -4.27
C GLY A 129 2.44 12.71 -2.99
N ILE A 130 1.24 12.13 -2.93
CA ILE A 130 0.32 12.29 -1.80
C ILE A 130 0.92 11.84 -0.45
N ILE A 131 1.81 10.84 -0.44
CA ILE A 131 2.46 10.37 0.79
C ILE A 131 3.29 11.49 1.42
N GLY A 132 4.05 12.24 0.61
CA GLY A 132 4.80 13.40 1.07
C GLY A 132 3.90 14.51 1.60
N THR A 133 2.73 14.72 0.98
CA THR A 133 1.74 15.69 1.45
C THR A 133 1.21 15.29 2.84
N LEU A 134 0.81 14.03 3.03
CA LEU A 134 0.35 13.50 4.31
C LEU A 134 1.43 13.62 5.39
N ASN A 135 2.65 13.20 5.08
CA ASN A 135 3.78 13.24 6.00
C ASN A 135 4.16 14.67 6.44
N ASN A 136 3.84 15.68 5.62
CA ASN A 136 4.14 17.08 5.94
C ASN A 136 3.01 17.82 6.70
N GLN A 137 1.84 17.20 6.86
CA GLN A 137 0.66 17.79 7.54
C GLN A 137 0.56 17.43 9.03
N LYS A 138 1.68 17.10 9.68
CA LYS A 138 1.74 16.60 11.08
C LYS A 138 1.21 17.59 12.12
N ASP A 139 1.20 18.89 11.82
CA ASP A 139 0.71 19.91 12.75
C ASP A 139 -0.82 20.02 12.77
N GLU A 140 -1.49 19.52 11.75
CA GLU A 140 -2.95 19.63 11.58
C GLU A 140 -3.68 18.29 11.76
N HIS A 141 -3.00 17.19 11.37
CA HIS A 141 -3.59 15.85 11.34
C HIS A 141 -2.64 14.78 11.86
N CYS A 142 -3.21 13.74 12.44
CA CYS A 142 -2.50 12.50 12.74
C CYS A 142 -2.45 11.65 11.46
N ASN A 143 -1.29 11.50 10.88
CA ASN A 143 -1.08 10.73 9.64
C ASN A 143 -0.12 9.55 9.83
N THR A 144 0.07 9.10 11.08
CA THR A 144 1.01 8.04 11.46
C THR A 144 0.75 6.71 10.75
N PHE A 145 -0.51 6.38 10.51
CA PHE A 145 -0.86 5.15 9.81
C PHE A 145 -1.18 5.37 8.33
N ILE A 146 -1.83 6.49 7.98
CA ILE A 146 -2.37 6.64 6.63
C ILE A 146 -1.31 6.80 5.56
N ASP A 147 -0.22 7.51 5.81
CA ASP A 147 0.84 7.69 4.82
C ASP A 147 1.51 6.35 4.47
N ASP A 148 1.76 5.51 5.46
CA ASP A 148 2.28 4.16 5.28
C ASP A 148 1.27 3.22 4.61
N ILE A 149 -0.02 3.31 4.95
CA ILE A 149 -1.10 2.55 4.30
C ILE A 149 -1.17 2.88 2.80
N VAL A 150 -1.10 4.15 2.43
CA VAL A 150 -1.08 4.59 1.03
C VAL A 150 0.12 4.03 0.30
N GLY A 151 1.30 4.10 0.93
CA GLY A 151 2.53 3.50 0.42
C GLY A 151 2.42 1.97 0.21
N ALA A 152 1.82 1.29 1.18
CA ALA A 152 1.60 -0.16 1.11
C ALA A 152 0.61 -0.57 0.01
N ILE A 153 -0.48 0.19 -0.19
CA ILE A 153 -1.43 -0.04 -1.28
C ILE A 153 -0.74 0.14 -2.64
N ALA A 154 0.05 1.21 -2.81
CA ALA A 154 0.79 1.47 -4.04
C ALA A 154 1.81 0.35 -4.32
N ALA A 155 2.59 -0.06 -3.32
CA ALA A 155 3.57 -1.14 -3.41
C ALA A 155 2.92 -2.49 -3.75
N ALA A 156 1.77 -2.78 -3.14
CA ALA A 156 0.98 -3.98 -3.40
C ALA A 156 0.42 -3.99 -4.83
N ALA A 157 -0.11 -2.87 -5.32
CA ALA A 157 -0.63 -2.74 -6.68
C ALA A 157 0.49 -2.88 -7.72
N ALA A 158 1.65 -2.25 -7.49
CA ALA A 158 2.84 -2.39 -8.33
C ALA A 158 3.32 -3.85 -8.39
N SER A 159 3.37 -4.54 -7.26
CA SER A 159 3.70 -5.97 -7.21
C SER A 159 2.69 -6.83 -7.98
N ARG A 160 1.39 -6.53 -7.84
CA ARG A 160 0.33 -7.23 -8.56
C ARG A 160 0.46 -7.05 -10.09
N ILE A 161 0.83 -5.85 -10.55
CA ILE A 161 1.11 -5.58 -11.96
C ILE A 161 2.32 -6.40 -12.44
N ALA A 162 3.42 -6.38 -11.69
CA ALA A 162 4.63 -7.13 -12.01
C ALA A 162 4.38 -8.64 -12.13
N HIS A 163 3.56 -9.20 -11.23
CA HIS A 163 3.18 -10.62 -11.28
C HIS A 163 2.19 -10.97 -12.40
N ALA A 164 1.44 -10.01 -12.91
CA ALA A 164 0.50 -10.22 -14.01
C ALA A 164 1.19 -10.24 -15.39
N GLN A 165 2.46 -9.80 -15.49
CA GLN A 165 3.20 -9.83 -16.73
C GLN A 165 3.44 -11.29 -17.21
N PRO A 166 3.39 -11.54 -18.54
CA PRO A 166 3.78 -12.83 -19.06
C PRO A 166 5.18 -13.21 -18.58
N LYS A 167 5.33 -14.42 -18.06
CA LYS A 167 6.68 -14.94 -17.78
C LYS A 167 7.41 -15.00 -19.11
N THR A 168 8.46 -14.21 -19.28
CA THR A 168 9.40 -14.40 -20.38
C THR A 168 9.94 -15.82 -20.24
N ASP A 169 9.71 -16.66 -21.27
CA ASP A 169 10.31 -17.98 -21.31
C ASP A 169 11.80 -17.84 -21.05
N TYR A 170 12.31 -18.59 -20.07
CA TYR A 170 13.74 -18.69 -19.87
C TYR A 170 14.36 -19.15 -21.20
N VAL A 171 14.96 -18.22 -21.93
CA VAL A 171 15.83 -18.58 -23.04
C VAL A 171 16.87 -19.49 -22.43
N SER A 172 16.82 -20.77 -22.78
CA SER A 172 17.76 -21.78 -22.29
C SER A 172 19.17 -21.25 -22.59
N ILE A 173 19.88 -20.82 -21.55
CA ILE A 173 21.30 -20.45 -21.66
C ILE A 173 21.99 -21.74 -22.14
N PRO A 174 22.59 -21.76 -23.34
CA PRO A 174 23.27 -22.95 -23.81
C PRO A 174 24.35 -23.31 -22.77
N PRO A 175 24.57 -24.62 -22.47
CA PRO A 175 25.53 -25.05 -21.49
C PRO A 175 26.90 -24.50 -21.90
N LYS A 176 27.61 -23.85 -20.95
CA LYS A 176 28.98 -23.39 -21.15
C LYS A 176 29.82 -24.58 -21.58
N THR A 177 30.38 -24.52 -22.77
CA THR A 177 31.36 -25.50 -23.25
C THR A 177 32.52 -25.59 -22.24
N PRO A 178 32.90 -26.78 -21.78
CA PRO A 178 34.00 -26.90 -20.83
C PRO A 178 35.30 -26.34 -21.49
N HIS A 179 35.95 -25.40 -20.81
CA HIS A 179 37.28 -24.96 -21.20
C HIS A 179 38.22 -26.15 -21.08
N ASN A 180 38.64 -26.69 -22.23
CA ASN A 180 39.78 -27.61 -22.31
C ASN A 180 41.02 -26.87 -21.77
N LYS A 181 41.47 -27.21 -20.57
CA LYS A 181 42.82 -26.84 -20.09
C LYS A 181 43.82 -27.67 -20.89
N LYS A 182 44.59 -27.01 -21.74
CA LYS A 182 45.89 -27.52 -22.19
C LYS A 182 46.94 -27.09 -21.19
#